data_ecd8d013b8a05c3221c51b5d7d6a45ce
#
_entry.id   ecd8d013b8a05c3221c51b5d7d6a45ce
#
_cell.length_a   1.000
_cell.length_b   1.000
_cell.length_c   1.000
_cell.angle_alpha   90.00
_cell.angle_beta   90.00
_cell.angle_gamma   90.00
#
_symmetry.space_group_name_H-M   'P 1'
#
loop_
_entity.id
_entity.type
_entity.pdbx_description
1 polymer ?
#
loop_
_entity_poly.entity_id
_entity_poly.type
_entity_poly.pdbx_seq_one_letter_code
_entity_poly.pdbx_strand_id
1 'polypeptide(L)'
;MIIWFSGLSGSGKSTLGKLLVERIGKSYLIDGDELRKGLCNNLGYSEVDRGENMRRASELGKILVELGYVVVVALISPIEADRSMVREIIGKDLIEVYLSTSLGICEGRDVKGLYRRARNGEIRGFTGIDGRYEVPYRSDIILDTGLEGIGECVEKIYELYKRRQKKG
;
A
#
# COMPACT_ATOMS: atom_id res chain seq x y z
N MET A 1 -7.51 13.82 -0.64
CA MET A 1 -7.44 12.71 0.37
C MET A 1 -6.68 11.53 -0.22
N ILE A 2 -5.80 10.91 0.56
CA ILE A 2 -4.95 9.77 0.13
C ILE A 2 -5.28 8.56 1.00
N ILE A 3 -5.60 7.43 0.35
CA ILE A 3 -5.84 6.14 0.99
C ILE A 3 -4.59 5.28 0.76
N TRP A 4 -3.83 5.01 1.82
CA TRP A 4 -2.54 4.35 1.76
C TRP A 4 -2.61 2.92 2.28
N PHE A 5 -2.39 1.96 1.40
CA PHE A 5 -2.28 0.55 1.77
C PHE A 5 -0.86 0.20 2.22
N SER A 6 -0.77 -0.57 3.28
CA SER A 6 0.43 -1.29 3.70
C SER A 6 0.12 -2.79 3.85
N GLY A 7 1.15 -3.64 3.78
CA GLY A 7 1.01 -5.09 3.91
C GLY A 7 1.94 -5.86 2.99
N LEU A 8 2.11 -7.15 3.23
CA LEU A 8 3.01 -8.04 2.48
C LEU A 8 2.67 -8.13 0.99
N SER A 9 3.61 -8.56 0.17
CA SER A 9 3.32 -8.95 -1.22
C SER A 9 2.22 -10.02 -1.22
N GLY A 10 1.27 -9.98 -2.16
CA GLY A 10 0.15 -10.93 -2.17
C GLY A 10 -0.98 -10.68 -1.15
N SER A 11 -0.88 -9.64 -0.29
CA SER A 11 -1.95 -9.31 0.67
C SER A 11 -3.20 -8.66 0.06
N GLY A 12 -3.24 -8.40 -1.25
CA GLY A 12 -4.42 -7.87 -1.93
C GLY A 12 -4.44 -6.36 -2.18
N LYS A 13 -3.38 -5.61 -1.85
CA LYS A 13 -3.31 -4.14 -2.01
C LYS A 13 -3.74 -3.64 -3.39
N SER A 14 -3.10 -4.14 -4.45
CA SER A 14 -3.40 -3.70 -5.83
C SER A 14 -4.81 -4.09 -6.27
N THR A 15 -5.32 -5.24 -5.82
CA THR A 15 -6.69 -5.69 -6.13
C THR A 15 -7.72 -4.78 -5.47
N LEU A 16 -7.59 -4.56 -4.16
CA LEU A 16 -8.47 -3.63 -3.43
C LEU A 16 -8.33 -2.20 -3.96
N GLY A 17 -7.11 -1.77 -4.27
CA GLY A 17 -6.85 -0.45 -4.83
C GLY A 17 -7.59 -0.20 -6.15
N LYS A 18 -7.57 -1.16 -7.07
CA LYS A 18 -8.30 -1.07 -8.35
C LYS A 18 -9.81 -0.97 -8.15
N LEU A 19 -10.38 -1.85 -7.33
CA LEU A 19 -11.81 -1.85 -7.04
C LEU A 19 -12.26 -0.56 -6.31
N LEU A 20 -11.40 -0.06 -5.43
CA LEU A 20 -11.69 1.18 -4.69
C LEU A 20 -11.68 2.41 -5.63
N VAL A 21 -10.73 2.47 -6.57
CA VAL A 21 -10.68 3.51 -7.60
C VAL A 21 -11.94 3.50 -8.46
N GLU A 22 -12.39 2.32 -8.92
CA GLU A 22 -13.64 2.17 -9.66
C GLU A 22 -14.86 2.62 -8.84
N ARG A 23 -14.88 2.29 -7.54
CA ARG A 23 -15.97 2.63 -6.62
C ARG A 23 -16.06 4.13 -6.30
N ILE A 24 -14.92 4.82 -6.20
CA ILE A 24 -14.85 6.25 -5.85
C ILE A 24 -15.12 7.15 -7.06
N GLY A 25 -14.73 6.75 -8.25
CA GLY A 25 -14.86 7.55 -9.48
C GLY A 25 -13.64 8.44 -9.72
N LYS A 26 -13.69 9.75 -9.43
CA LYS A 26 -12.56 10.66 -9.67
C LYS A 26 -11.37 10.35 -8.73
N SER A 27 -10.64 9.29 -9.04
CA SER A 27 -9.55 8.77 -8.24
C SER A 27 -8.42 8.20 -9.09
N TYR A 28 -7.25 7.98 -8.49
CA TYR A 28 -6.06 7.45 -9.16
C TYR A 28 -5.35 6.43 -8.27
N LEU A 29 -4.92 5.31 -8.88
CA LEU A 29 -4.13 4.28 -8.20
C LEU A 29 -2.64 4.51 -8.46
N ILE A 30 -1.88 4.74 -7.40
CA ILE A 30 -0.41 4.69 -7.41
C ILE A 30 0.01 3.29 -6.95
N ASP A 31 0.44 2.47 -7.90
CA ASP A 31 0.95 1.12 -7.62
C ASP A 31 2.48 1.11 -7.63
N GLY A 32 3.09 0.39 -6.68
CA GLY A 32 4.54 0.36 -6.53
C GLY A 32 5.28 -0.22 -7.74
N ASP A 33 4.67 -1.17 -8.44
CA ASP A 33 5.28 -1.76 -9.63
C ASP A 33 5.24 -0.77 -10.81
N GLU A 34 4.15 0.00 -10.94
CA GLU A 34 4.04 1.04 -11.96
C GLU A 34 5.01 2.20 -11.72
N LEU A 35 5.16 2.64 -10.46
CA LEU A 35 6.16 3.66 -10.13
C LEU A 35 7.58 3.23 -10.55
N ARG A 36 7.92 1.96 -10.35
CA ARG A 36 9.25 1.42 -10.69
C ARG A 36 9.51 1.28 -12.19
N LYS A 37 8.48 1.33 -13.02
CA LYS A 37 8.65 1.38 -14.49
C LYS A 37 9.02 2.78 -15.00
N GLY A 38 8.71 3.82 -14.23
CA GLY A 38 8.88 5.23 -14.63
C GLY A 38 9.54 6.08 -13.54
N LEU A 39 8.74 6.77 -12.74
CA LEU A 39 9.18 7.77 -11.74
C LEU A 39 10.26 7.25 -10.76
N CYS A 40 10.24 5.97 -10.47
CA CYS A 40 11.16 5.31 -9.53
C CYS A 40 12.03 4.24 -10.20
N ASN A 41 12.28 4.32 -11.51
CA ASN A 41 13.05 3.33 -12.27
C ASN A 41 14.53 3.25 -11.88
N ASN A 42 15.03 4.29 -11.21
CA ASN A 42 16.40 4.36 -10.67
C ASN A 42 16.51 3.75 -9.26
N LEU A 43 15.42 3.32 -8.64
CA LEU A 43 15.41 2.77 -7.29
C LEU A 43 15.39 1.24 -7.31
N GLY A 44 16.22 0.65 -6.45
CA GLY A 44 16.21 -0.79 -6.15
C GLY A 44 15.19 -1.16 -5.06
N TYR A 45 15.50 -2.24 -4.33
CA TYR A 45 14.63 -2.78 -3.27
C TYR A 45 15.28 -2.73 -1.87
N SER A 46 16.40 -1.99 -1.71
CA SER A 46 16.99 -1.71 -0.40
C SER A 46 15.99 -0.94 0.50
N GLU A 47 16.22 -0.94 1.80
CA GLU A 47 15.37 -0.16 2.72
C GLU A 47 15.37 1.32 2.33
N VAL A 48 16.53 1.89 2.00
CA VAL A 48 16.65 3.29 1.55
C VAL A 48 15.83 3.55 0.28
N ASP A 49 15.95 2.68 -0.73
CA ASP A 49 15.19 2.83 -1.98
C ASP A 49 13.69 2.69 -1.76
N ARG A 50 13.26 1.84 -0.83
CA ARG A 50 11.84 1.70 -0.46
C ARG A 50 11.32 2.97 0.22
N GLY A 51 12.09 3.56 1.13
CA GLY A 51 11.77 4.83 1.76
C GLY A 51 11.65 5.96 0.74
N GLU A 52 12.61 6.09 -0.19
CA GLU A 52 12.56 7.10 -1.25
C GLU A 52 11.38 6.86 -2.22
N ASN A 53 11.06 5.60 -2.54
CA ASN A 53 9.87 5.29 -3.33
C ASN A 53 8.58 5.75 -2.63
N MET A 54 8.46 5.54 -1.32
CA MET A 54 7.33 6.00 -0.52
C MET A 54 7.27 7.53 -0.46
N ARG A 55 8.40 8.20 -0.29
CA ARG A 55 8.48 9.67 -0.32
C ARG A 55 7.98 10.23 -1.66
N ARG A 56 8.47 9.71 -2.79
CA ARG A 56 8.02 10.13 -4.13
C ARG A 56 6.54 9.86 -4.34
N ALA A 57 6.03 8.71 -3.91
CA ALA A 57 4.61 8.38 -3.98
C ALA A 57 3.75 9.36 -3.18
N SER A 58 4.22 9.78 -1.99
CA SER A 58 3.53 10.75 -1.14
C SER A 58 3.43 12.12 -1.80
N GLU A 59 4.53 12.63 -2.37
CA GLU A 59 4.55 13.93 -3.05
C GLU A 59 3.69 13.92 -4.32
N LEU A 60 3.78 12.85 -5.13
CA LEU A 60 2.89 12.68 -6.29
C LEU A 60 1.43 12.62 -5.86
N GLY A 61 1.14 11.90 -4.78
CA GLY A 61 -0.21 11.83 -4.22
C GLY A 61 -0.77 13.19 -3.82
N LYS A 62 0.04 14.06 -3.20
CA LYS A 62 -0.36 15.44 -2.85
C LYS A 62 -0.73 16.26 -4.09
N ILE A 63 0.12 16.22 -5.12
CA ILE A 63 -0.15 16.93 -6.38
C ILE A 63 -1.49 16.49 -6.98
N LEU A 64 -1.75 15.19 -7.01
CA LEU A 64 -3.01 14.65 -7.54
C LEU A 64 -4.22 15.04 -6.67
N VAL A 65 -4.06 15.13 -5.36
CA VAL A 65 -5.12 15.62 -4.45
C VAL A 65 -5.44 17.10 -4.72
N GLU A 66 -4.43 17.93 -4.95
CA GLU A 66 -4.60 19.36 -5.33
C GLU A 66 -5.38 19.50 -6.64
N LEU A 67 -5.21 18.54 -7.57
CA LEU A 67 -5.97 18.46 -8.82
C LEU A 67 -7.38 17.87 -8.63
N GLY A 68 -7.76 17.60 -7.38
CA GLY A 68 -9.10 17.12 -7.00
C GLY A 68 -9.32 15.62 -7.19
N TYR A 69 -8.25 14.81 -7.25
CA TYR A 69 -8.37 13.35 -7.24
C TYR A 69 -8.35 12.80 -5.81
N VAL A 70 -9.03 11.69 -5.61
CA VAL A 70 -8.75 10.81 -4.47
C VAL A 70 -7.63 9.87 -4.91
N VAL A 71 -6.58 9.75 -4.10
CA VAL A 71 -5.43 8.92 -4.46
C VAL A 71 -5.43 7.66 -3.62
N VAL A 72 -5.28 6.51 -4.26
CA VAL A 72 -5.09 5.22 -3.62
C VAL A 72 -3.65 4.79 -3.85
N VAL A 73 -2.91 4.50 -2.79
CA VAL A 73 -1.49 4.08 -2.87
C VAL A 73 -1.37 2.63 -2.42
N ALA A 74 -0.82 1.78 -3.27
CA ALA A 74 -0.61 0.35 -3.02
C ALA A 74 0.89 0.02 -2.95
N LEU A 75 1.48 0.19 -1.77
CA LEU A 75 2.89 -0.11 -1.48
C LEU A 75 3.01 -1.08 -0.30
N ILE A 76 4.10 -1.87 -0.22
CA ILE A 76 4.36 -2.77 0.92
C ILE A 76 4.52 -1.97 2.21
N SER A 77 5.27 -0.84 2.16
CA SER A 77 5.51 0.08 3.28
C SER A 77 6.03 -0.63 4.54
N PRO A 78 7.19 -1.32 4.46
CA PRO A 78 7.58 -2.29 5.48
C PRO A 78 8.11 -1.67 6.77
N ILE A 79 8.66 -0.44 6.73
CA ILE A 79 9.38 0.18 7.84
C ILE A 79 8.53 1.31 8.45
N GLU A 80 8.49 1.35 9.78
CA GLU A 80 7.66 2.33 10.50
C GLU A 80 8.15 3.77 10.35
N ALA A 81 9.45 3.97 10.30
CA ALA A 81 10.02 5.30 10.05
C ALA A 81 9.56 5.89 8.70
N ASP A 82 9.50 5.04 7.66
CA ASP A 82 9.01 5.47 6.34
C ASP A 82 7.49 5.79 6.38
N ARG A 83 6.70 5.00 7.13
CA ARG A 83 5.27 5.31 7.32
C ARG A 83 5.08 6.61 8.12
N SER A 84 5.94 6.88 9.09
CA SER A 84 5.92 8.16 9.83
C SER A 84 6.22 9.35 8.91
N MET A 85 7.20 9.24 8.03
CA MET A 85 7.48 10.24 7.00
C MET A 85 6.26 10.46 6.08
N VAL A 86 5.58 9.40 5.64
CA VAL A 86 4.34 9.51 4.85
C VAL A 86 3.28 10.31 5.60
N ARG A 87 3.10 10.05 6.91
CA ARG A 87 2.15 10.80 7.76
C ARG A 87 2.50 12.28 7.85
N GLU A 88 3.78 12.61 7.97
CA GLU A 88 4.26 13.99 8.00
C GLU A 88 4.01 14.70 6.67
N ILE A 89 4.31 14.05 5.55
CA ILE A 89 4.13 14.63 4.22
C ILE A 89 2.66 14.86 3.90
N ILE A 90 1.78 13.89 4.16
CA ILE A 90 0.37 13.92 3.75
C ILE A 90 -0.51 14.62 4.79
N GLY A 91 -0.20 14.44 6.07
CA GLY A 91 -0.95 15.05 7.17
C GLY A 91 -2.37 14.51 7.32
N LYS A 92 -3.33 15.40 7.57
CA LYS A 92 -4.73 15.07 7.87
C LYS A 92 -5.50 14.36 6.74
N ASP A 93 -5.02 14.48 5.52
CA ASP A 93 -5.66 13.90 4.35
C ASP A 93 -5.33 12.42 4.12
N LEU A 94 -4.58 11.80 5.04
CA LEU A 94 -4.19 10.40 5.00
C LEU A 94 -5.25 9.49 5.66
N ILE A 95 -5.56 8.39 5.00
CA ILE A 95 -6.24 7.22 5.55
C ILE A 95 -5.29 6.04 5.41
N GLU A 96 -4.89 5.44 6.53
CA GLU A 96 -3.98 4.29 6.56
C GLU A 96 -4.77 2.98 6.64
N VAL A 97 -4.57 2.11 5.65
CA VAL A 97 -5.17 0.78 5.55
C VAL A 97 -4.07 -0.27 5.70
N TYR A 98 -4.09 -1.04 6.76
CA TYR A 98 -3.18 -2.15 6.95
C TYR A 98 -3.85 -3.48 6.56
N LEU A 99 -3.23 -4.21 5.62
CA LEU A 99 -3.64 -5.56 5.27
C LEU A 99 -2.81 -6.56 6.06
N SER A 100 -3.42 -7.10 7.12
CA SER A 100 -2.79 -8.00 8.10
C SER A 100 -2.75 -9.46 7.64
N THR A 101 -3.07 -9.71 6.36
CA THR A 101 -3.07 -11.04 5.75
C THR A 101 -1.76 -11.78 6.04
N SER A 102 -1.86 -12.97 6.59
CA SER A 102 -0.71 -13.75 7.07
C SER A 102 0.28 -14.09 5.96
N LEU A 103 1.56 -14.24 6.34
CA LEU A 103 2.62 -14.63 5.41
C LEU A 103 2.28 -15.92 4.66
N GLY A 104 1.76 -16.93 5.36
CA GLY A 104 1.40 -18.22 4.74
C GLY A 104 0.34 -18.07 3.64
N ILE A 105 -0.65 -17.21 3.83
CA ILE A 105 -1.68 -16.92 2.81
C ILE A 105 -1.06 -16.14 1.64
N CYS A 106 -0.24 -15.12 1.92
CA CYS A 106 0.44 -14.34 0.89
C CYS A 106 1.38 -15.20 0.04
N GLU A 107 2.16 -16.06 0.68
CA GLU A 107 3.08 -17.02 0.04
C GLU A 107 2.30 -18.07 -0.77
N GLY A 108 1.19 -18.58 -0.23
CA GLY A 108 0.32 -19.52 -0.96
C GLY A 108 -0.30 -18.93 -2.22
N ARG A 109 -0.58 -17.63 -2.23
CA ARG A 109 -1.07 -16.90 -3.42
C ARG A 109 0.02 -16.70 -4.46
N ASP A 110 1.18 -16.30 -4.04
CA ASP A 110 2.42 -15.98 -4.81
C ASP A 110 2.20 -15.57 -6.27
N VAL A 111 1.27 -14.64 -6.51
CA VAL A 111 0.77 -14.23 -7.84
C VAL A 111 1.89 -13.89 -8.84
N LYS A 112 3.03 -13.39 -8.32
CA LYS A 112 4.19 -12.96 -9.13
C LYS A 112 5.36 -13.95 -9.09
N GLY A 113 5.24 -15.08 -8.39
CA GLY A 113 6.31 -16.04 -8.17
C GLY A 113 7.48 -15.50 -7.32
N LEU A 114 7.29 -14.38 -6.60
CA LEU A 114 8.36 -13.72 -5.85
C LEU A 114 8.73 -14.48 -4.58
N TYR A 115 7.75 -15.07 -3.89
CA TYR A 115 8.02 -15.88 -2.70
C TYR A 115 8.82 -17.11 -3.03
N ARG A 116 8.44 -17.83 -4.09
CA ARG A 116 9.21 -19.00 -4.58
C ARG A 116 10.64 -18.62 -4.91
N ARG A 117 10.86 -17.50 -5.60
CA ARG A 117 12.20 -17.01 -5.95
C ARG A 117 13.01 -16.60 -4.72
N ALA A 118 12.37 -15.98 -3.72
CA ALA A 118 13.01 -15.64 -2.46
C ALA A 118 13.41 -16.90 -1.67
N ARG A 119 12.53 -17.90 -1.59
CA ARG A 119 12.83 -19.20 -0.94
C ARG A 119 13.97 -19.95 -1.64
N ASN A 120 14.09 -19.81 -2.95
CA ASN A 120 15.20 -20.39 -3.74
C ASN A 120 16.50 -19.59 -3.62
N GLY A 121 16.52 -18.46 -2.89
CA GLY A 121 17.70 -17.59 -2.75
C GLY A 121 18.00 -16.70 -3.97
N GLU A 122 17.10 -16.65 -4.96
CA GLU A 122 17.23 -15.83 -6.15
C GLU A 122 16.96 -14.33 -5.87
N ILE A 123 16.18 -14.04 -4.83
CA ILE A 123 15.87 -12.69 -4.35
C ILE A 123 16.31 -12.61 -2.88
N ARG A 124 17.09 -11.61 -2.54
CA ARG A 124 17.50 -11.31 -1.15
C ARG A 124 16.80 -10.05 -0.64
N GLY A 125 16.64 -9.94 0.68
CA GLY A 125 15.94 -8.82 1.31
C GLY A 125 14.46 -8.78 0.97
N PHE A 126 13.85 -9.93 0.69
CA PHE A 126 12.44 -10.01 0.35
C PHE A 126 11.57 -9.90 1.60
N THR A 127 10.75 -8.85 1.65
CA THR A 127 9.89 -8.50 2.80
C THR A 127 9.02 -9.68 3.22
N GLY A 128 9.17 -10.09 4.48
CA GLY A 128 8.43 -11.20 5.07
C GLY A 128 9.15 -12.57 4.98
N ILE A 129 10.27 -12.68 4.24
CA ILE A 129 11.11 -13.88 4.22
C ILE A 129 12.43 -13.60 4.94
N ASP A 130 13.33 -12.87 4.32
CA ASP A 130 14.63 -12.45 4.86
C ASP A 130 14.73 -10.92 4.98
N GLY A 131 13.75 -10.18 4.45
CA GLY A 131 13.60 -8.75 4.59
C GLY A 131 12.63 -8.39 5.71
N ARG A 132 12.93 -7.30 6.40
CA ARG A 132 12.18 -6.79 7.56
C ARG A 132 10.79 -6.33 7.16
N TYR A 133 9.80 -6.61 8.01
CA TYR A 133 8.46 -6.03 7.99
C TYR A 133 8.04 -5.67 9.42
N GLU A 134 7.81 -4.40 9.66
CA GLU A 134 7.32 -3.91 10.95
C GLU A 134 5.80 -3.73 10.85
N VAL A 135 5.08 -4.46 11.69
CA VAL A 135 3.62 -4.30 11.80
C VAL A 135 3.31 -2.86 12.19
N PRO A 136 2.41 -2.16 11.46
CA PRO A 136 2.04 -0.79 11.81
C PRO A 136 1.52 -0.72 13.24
N TYR A 137 2.04 0.20 14.05
CA TYR A 137 1.55 0.40 15.43
C TYR A 137 0.21 1.12 15.46
N ARG A 138 -0.17 1.77 14.36
CA ARG A 138 -1.48 2.40 14.16
C ARG A 138 -1.90 2.28 12.69
N SER A 139 -3.20 2.22 12.48
CA SER A 139 -3.84 2.30 11.18
C SER A 139 -5.28 2.75 11.38
N ASP A 140 -5.88 3.42 10.40
CA ASP A 140 -7.30 3.82 10.49
C ASP A 140 -8.22 2.60 10.34
N ILE A 141 -7.78 1.58 9.61
CA ILE A 141 -8.47 0.30 9.47
C ILE A 141 -7.46 -0.84 9.25
N ILE A 142 -7.75 -1.98 9.84
CA ILE A 142 -6.99 -3.23 9.67
C ILE A 142 -7.93 -4.27 9.06
N LEU A 143 -7.49 -4.92 7.97
CA LEU A 143 -8.27 -5.92 7.23
C LEU A 143 -7.41 -7.15 6.94
N ASP A 144 -8.02 -8.32 7.00
CA ASP A 144 -7.38 -9.58 6.61
C ASP A 144 -8.08 -10.18 5.40
N THR A 145 -7.50 -10.01 4.21
CA THR A 145 -8.06 -10.54 2.96
C THR A 145 -7.98 -12.07 2.84
N GLY A 146 -7.41 -12.74 3.83
CA GLY A 146 -7.44 -14.20 3.96
C GLY A 146 -8.71 -14.69 4.64
N LEU A 147 -9.34 -13.83 5.44
CA LEU A 147 -10.53 -14.13 6.22
C LEU A 147 -11.76 -13.38 5.71
N GLU A 148 -11.56 -12.19 5.15
CA GLU A 148 -12.61 -11.28 4.70
C GLU A 148 -12.74 -11.29 3.18
N GLY A 149 -13.98 -11.23 2.68
CA GLY A 149 -14.25 -11.12 1.25
C GLY A 149 -13.73 -9.79 0.67
N ILE A 150 -13.21 -9.83 -0.56
CA ILE A 150 -12.67 -8.64 -1.24
C ILE A 150 -13.70 -7.50 -1.31
N GLY A 151 -14.95 -7.81 -1.67
CA GLY A 151 -16.03 -6.82 -1.72
C GLY A 151 -16.33 -6.20 -0.35
N GLU A 152 -16.31 -7.00 0.72
CA GLU A 152 -16.49 -6.52 2.08
C GLU A 152 -15.37 -5.56 2.50
N CYS A 153 -14.12 -5.91 2.20
CA CYS A 153 -12.98 -5.03 2.44
C CYS A 153 -13.12 -3.69 1.72
N VAL A 154 -13.52 -3.69 0.44
CA VAL A 154 -13.75 -2.47 -0.34
C VAL A 154 -14.82 -1.59 0.31
N GLU A 155 -15.96 -2.15 0.70
CA GLU A 155 -17.05 -1.39 1.34
C GLU A 155 -16.61 -0.80 2.70
N LYS A 156 -15.90 -1.55 3.53
CA LYS A 156 -15.36 -1.03 4.81
C LYS A 156 -14.45 0.18 4.60
N ILE A 157 -13.55 0.13 3.60
CA ILE A 157 -12.64 1.25 3.29
C ILE A 157 -13.43 2.42 2.72
N TYR A 158 -14.37 2.15 1.81
CA TYR A 158 -15.19 3.18 1.18
C TYR A 158 -16.05 3.93 2.21
N GLU A 159 -16.66 3.23 3.17
CA GLU A 159 -17.42 3.84 4.27
C GLU A 159 -16.54 4.69 5.20
N LEU A 160 -15.31 4.24 5.47
CA LEU A 160 -14.34 5.05 6.23
C LEU A 160 -13.99 6.34 5.47
N TYR A 161 -13.70 6.23 4.17
CA TYR A 161 -13.45 7.38 3.30
C TYR A 161 -14.62 8.37 3.30
N LYS A 162 -15.86 7.91 3.13
CA LYS A 162 -17.07 8.75 3.17
C LYS A 162 -17.23 9.50 4.49
N ARG A 163 -16.96 8.82 5.61
CA ARG A 163 -17.01 9.44 6.94
C ARG A 163 -15.95 10.53 7.11
N ARG A 164 -14.75 10.33 6.57
CA ARG A 164 -13.67 11.33 6.62
C ARG A 164 -13.98 12.55 5.74
N GLN A 165 -14.56 12.36 4.56
CA GLN A 165 -14.99 13.47 3.70
C GLN A 165 -16.01 14.41 4.34
N LYS A 166 -16.95 13.88 5.15
CA LYS A 166 -17.99 14.69 5.82
C LYS A 166 -17.44 15.53 6.99
N LYS A 167 -16.24 15.24 7.48
CA LYS A 167 -15.64 15.88 8.65
C LYS A 167 -14.59 16.96 8.28
N GLY A 168 -14.17 17.04 7.04
CA GLY A 168 -13.22 18.01 6.51
C GLY A 168 -13.89 19.04 5.64
#